data_e2b44f8fa9b274c2bbf53029bb1c9e15
#
_entry.id   e2b44f8fa9b274c2bbf53029bb1c9e15
#
_cell.length_a   1.000
_cell.length_b   1.000
_cell.length_c   1.000
_cell.angle_alpha   90.00
_cell.angle_beta   90.00
_cell.angle_gamma   90.00
#
_symmetry.space_group_name_H-M   'P 1'
#
loop_
_entity.id
_entity.type
_entity.pdbx_description
1 polymer ?
#
loop_
_entity_poly.entity_id
_entity_poly.type
_entity_poly.pdbx_seq_one_letter_code
_entity_poly.pdbx_strand_id
1 'polypeptide(L)'
;MIKIVHYLNQFFGQIGGEDKADIPPLVRHEPVGPAMAFAAQLKDIATVSATIICGDNYIAGNQEQAIETIMGFIREEKPDLFLAGPAFNAGRYGPACGAVCAAVAAELHIPVITGMYPENPGAELYRDKALIIRTANSVAGMRQAVTAMSALARKIATGVPVGPAAVEGYLPTGHRRNIWSDRTGAVRAVDMLLAVLDGKDEEAGTELPMPVFDEVVPAAPLADPARARIALVTEGGLVPRGNPDGLESSRASKYLRLSLEGLQTLAPESFQTVHGGYNNAFVNADPCRLLPLDVCRELVAEGVIGELADYCFTTTGNGTSYNNSKEFGKAIAAALKADNVQGVILTSTXGTGTRCGATITKEIERMGIPTAQICTITSIAASIGVPRIVPGEGIPFPVGNPSLDAVAEKKLRRSLVLKALQAISQPAPGPGHP
;
A
#
# COMPACT_ATOMS: atom_id res chain seq x y z
N MET A 1 -25.96 0.39 -26.71
CA MET A 1 -25.67 0.64 -25.28
C MET A 1 -24.56 -0.29 -24.87
N ILE A 2 -23.46 0.26 -24.32
CA ILE A 2 -22.32 -0.56 -23.96
C ILE A 2 -22.52 -1.22 -22.60
N LYS A 3 -21.77 -2.27 -22.36
CA LYS A 3 -21.86 -3.03 -21.12
C LYS A 3 -20.63 -2.74 -20.26
N ILE A 4 -20.85 -2.38 -19.02
CA ILE A 4 -19.80 -2.09 -18.03
C ILE A 4 -19.86 -3.12 -16.92
N VAL A 5 -18.70 -3.60 -16.50
CA VAL A 5 -18.54 -4.41 -15.29
C VAL A 5 -17.71 -3.57 -14.31
N HIS A 6 -18.06 -3.64 -13.04
CA HIS A 6 -17.42 -2.79 -12.00
C HIS A 6 -16.88 -3.67 -10.86
N TYR A 7 -15.67 -3.37 -10.41
CA TYR A 7 -15.02 -4.07 -9.30
C TYR A 7 -15.03 -3.21 -8.03
N LEU A 8 -15.39 -3.83 -6.91
CA LEU A 8 -15.42 -3.17 -5.59
C LEU A 8 -14.82 -4.10 -4.54
N ASN A 9 -14.36 -3.50 -3.44
CA ASN A 9 -13.97 -4.31 -2.28
C ASN A 9 -15.21 -4.63 -1.43
N GLN A 10 -15.00 -5.37 -0.33
CA GLN A 10 -16.08 -5.80 0.54
C GLN A 10 -16.86 -4.63 1.17
N PHE A 11 -16.16 -3.52 1.44
CA PHE A 11 -16.80 -2.37 2.08
C PHE A 11 -17.74 -1.67 1.10
N PHE A 12 -17.22 -1.26 -0.06
CA PHE A 12 -18.06 -0.58 -1.05
C PHE A 12 -19.06 -1.52 -1.70
N GLY A 13 -18.76 -2.83 -1.71
CA GLY A 13 -19.70 -3.85 -2.17
C GLY A 13 -20.80 -4.16 -1.17
N GLN A 14 -20.79 -3.49 -0.01
CA GLN A 14 -21.85 -3.59 1.00
C GLN A 14 -21.93 -4.99 1.62
N ILE A 15 -20.79 -5.69 1.72
CA ILE A 15 -20.71 -6.97 2.40
C ILE A 15 -20.38 -6.78 3.88
N GLY A 16 -19.46 -5.86 4.18
CA GLY A 16 -19.05 -5.59 5.55
C GLY A 16 -17.76 -4.82 5.61
N GLY A 17 -17.23 -4.65 6.82
CA GLY A 17 -16.00 -3.90 7.05
C GLY A 17 -14.77 -4.80 7.01
N GLU A 18 -13.82 -4.49 7.90
CA GLU A 18 -12.58 -5.26 7.96
C GLU A 18 -12.79 -6.71 8.36
N ASP A 19 -13.89 -6.99 9.06
CA ASP A 19 -14.24 -8.38 9.42
C ASP A 19 -14.57 -9.22 8.18
N LYS A 20 -14.86 -8.58 7.05
CA LYS A 20 -15.17 -9.27 5.79
C LYS A 20 -14.05 -9.13 4.75
N ALA A 21 -12.88 -8.66 5.14
CA ALA A 21 -11.80 -8.43 4.18
C ALA A 21 -11.22 -9.72 3.60
N ASP A 22 -11.59 -10.87 4.11
CA ASP A 22 -11.07 -12.15 3.65
C ASP A 22 -12.03 -12.93 2.74
N ILE A 23 -13.15 -12.33 2.32
CA ILE A 23 -14.09 -13.06 1.45
C ILE A 23 -13.52 -13.26 0.06
N PRO A 24 -13.76 -14.43 -0.52
CA PRO A 24 -13.33 -14.67 -1.91
C PRO A 24 -14.17 -13.86 -2.90
N PRO A 25 -13.73 -13.78 -4.16
CA PRO A 25 -14.50 -13.03 -5.15
C PRO A 25 -15.90 -13.57 -5.35
N LEU A 26 -16.84 -12.65 -5.54
CA LEU A 26 -18.21 -12.99 -5.89
C LEU A 26 -18.73 -11.98 -6.90
N VAL A 27 -19.84 -12.32 -7.56
CA VAL A 27 -20.44 -11.46 -8.57
C VAL A 27 -21.91 -11.21 -8.22
N ARG A 28 -22.34 -9.95 -8.41
CA ARG A 28 -23.74 -9.55 -8.36
C ARG A 28 -24.12 -9.06 -9.74
N HIS A 29 -25.25 -9.53 -10.25
CA HIS A 29 -25.71 -9.15 -11.60
C HIS A 29 -26.59 -7.91 -11.54
N GLU A 30 -26.06 -6.89 -10.85
CA GLU A 30 -26.71 -5.60 -10.67
C GLU A 30 -25.67 -4.61 -10.17
N PRO A 31 -25.88 -3.30 -10.33
CA PRO A 31 -24.99 -2.32 -9.73
C PRO A 31 -25.18 -2.29 -8.21
N VAL A 32 -24.06 -2.21 -7.48
CA VAL A 32 -24.04 -2.20 -6.02
C VAL A 32 -23.14 -1.04 -5.57
N GLY A 33 -23.51 -0.35 -4.49
CA GLY A 33 -22.68 0.72 -3.94
C GLY A 33 -22.36 1.79 -4.96
N PRO A 34 -21.10 2.19 -5.11
CA PRO A 34 -20.75 3.21 -6.10
C PRO A 34 -21.13 2.85 -7.53
N ALA A 35 -21.29 1.57 -7.85
CA ALA A 35 -21.73 1.17 -9.19
C ALA A 35 -23.09 1.77 -9.51
N MET A 36 -23.93 2.01 -8.50
CA MET A 36 -25.24 2.62 -8.72
C MET A 36 -25.10 4.06 -9.23
N ALA A 37 -24.11 4.79 -8.71
CA ALA A 37 -23.87 6.16 -9.17
C ALA A 37 -23.34 6.17 -10.61
N PHE A 38 -22.44 5.25 -10.94
CA PHE A 38 -21.96 5.13 -12.32
C PHE A 38 -23.11 4.76 -13.26
N ALA A 39 -23.94 3.81 -12.85
CA ALA A 39 -25.08 3.39 -13.66
C ALA A 39 -26.01 4.58 -13.93
N ALA A 40 -26.25 5.41 -12.92
CA ALA A 40 -27.12 6.58 -13.07
C ALA A 40 -26.51 7.62 -14.01
N GLN A 41 -25.21 7.92 -13.85
CA GLN A 41 -24.56 8.94 -14.67
C GLN A 41 -24.41 8.51 -16.14
N LEU A 42 -24.33 7.22 -16.40
CA LEU A 42 -24.06 6.72 -17.74
C LEU A 42 -25.27 6.02 -18.38
N LYS A 43 -26.45 6.19 -17.80
CA LYS A 43 -27.64 5.41 -18.20
C LYS A 43 -28.04 5.60 -19.65
N ASP A 44 -27.66 6.72 -20.26
CA ASP A 44 -28.01 6.97 -21.66
C ASP A 44 -27.10 6.24 -22.65
N ILE A 45 -25.93 5.78 -22.21
CA ILE A 45 -24.96 5.14 -23.11
C ILE A 45 -24.53 3.74 -22.66
N ALA A 46 -24.77 3.39 -21.39
CA ALA A 46 -24.20 2.16 -20.84
C ALA A 46 -25.10 1.52 -19.79
N THR A 47 -24.90 0.22 -19.60
CA THR A 47 -25.53 -0.55 -18.54
C THR A 47 -24.42 -1.17 -17.69
N VAL A 48 -24.51 -1.04 -16.36
CA VAL A 48 -23.61 -1.77 -15.46
C VAL A 48 -24.25 -3.14 -15.23
N SER A 49 -23.73 -4.15 -15.92
CA SER A 49 -24.37 -5.48 -15.94
C SER A 49 -23.99 -6.32 -14.73
N ALA A 50 -22.86 -6.05 -14.12
CA ALA A 50 -22.39 -6.82 -12.96
C ALA A 50 -21.44 -6.02 -12.13
N THR A 51 -21.45 -6.32 -10.84
CA THR A 51 -20.49 -5.80 -9.86
C THR A 51 -19.75 -7.00 -9.27
N ILE A 52 -18.43 -6.96 -9.34
CA ILE A 52 -17.58 -7.99 -8.77
C ILE A 52 -17.04 -7.48 -7.45
N ILE A 53 -17.13 -8.30 -6.41
CA ILE A 53 -16.74 -7.90 -5.06
C ILE A 53 -15.74 -8.91 -4.53
N CYS A 54 -14.65 -8.42 -3.93
CA CYS A 54 -13.63 -9.30 -3.36
C CYS A 54 -13.07 -8.64 -2.11
N GLY A 55 -12.75 -9.44 -1.11
CA GLY A 55 -12.17 -8.92 0.11
C GLY A 55 -10.75 -8.40 -0.11
N ASP A 56 -10.43 -7.27 0.50
CA ASP A 56 -9.12 -6.65 0.33
C ASP A 56 -7.98 -7.55 0.78
N ASN A 57 -8.15 -8.26 1.91
CA ASN A 57 -7.13 -9.22 2.36
C ASN A 57 -7.04 -10.41 1.42
N TYR A 58 -8.20 -10.89 0.95
CA TYR A 58 -8.21 -12.08 0.11
C TYR A 58 -7.38 -11.85 -1.14
N ILE A 59 -7.64 -10.75 -1.86
CA ILE A 59 -6.91 -10.51 -3.10
C ILE A 59 -5.45 -10.16 -2.83
N ALA A 60 -5.16 -9.44 -1.74
CA ALA A 60 -3.77 -9.11 -1.41
C ALA A 60 -2.95 -10.35 -1.07
N GLY A 61 -3.56 -11.32 -0.40
CA GLY A 61 -2.86 -12.54 0.00
C GLY A 61 -2.89 -13.65 -1.05
N ASN A 62 -3.78 -13.57 -2.03
CA ASN A 62 -4.00 -14.63 -3.04
C ASN A 62 -4.21 -14.01 -4.42
N GLN A 63 -3.35 -13.06 -4.80
CA GLN A 63 -3.64 -12.21 -5.97
C GLN A 63 -3.86 -13.03 -7.24
N GLU A 64 -2.97 -13.97 -7.53
CA GLU A 64 -3.07 -14.74 -8.76
C GLU A 64 -4.38 -15.51 -8.84
N GLN A 65 -4.72 -16.21 -7.77
CA GLN A 65 -5.96 -17.00 -7.74
C GLN A 65 -7.19 -16.11 -7.76
N ALA A 66 -7.16 -15.01 -7.01
CA ALA A 66 -8.30 -14.10 -6.97
C ALA A 66 -8.55 -13.50 -8.35
N ILE A 67 -7.50 -13.05 -9.03
CA ILE A 67 -7.64 -12.46 -10.36
C ILE A 67 -8.16 -13.50 -11.35
N GLU A 68 -7.71 -14.75 -11.28
CA GLU A 68 -8.23 -15.77 -12.20
C GLU A 68 -9.72 -15.98 -11.99
N THR A 69 -10.18 -16.04 -10.73
CA THR A 69 -11.61 -16.18 -10.44
C THR A 69 -12.39 -14.95 -10.94
N ILE A 70 -11.86 -13.75 -10.66
CA ILE A 70 -12.50 -12.52 -11.10
C ILE A 70 -12.58 -12.46 -12.62
N MET A 71 -11.51 -12.83 -13.31
CA MET A 71 -11.50 -12.83 -14.77
C MET A 71 -12.51 -13.83 -15.33
N GLY A 72 -12.73 -14.93 -14.63
CA GLY A 72 -13.78 -15.87 -15.04
C GLY A 72 -15.15 -15.22 -15.05
N PHE A 73 -15.48 -14.44 -14.01
CA PHE A 73 -16.75 -13.69 -13.99
C PHE A 73 -16.80 -12.66 -15.11
N ILE A 74 -15.70 -11.95 -15.34
CA ILE A 74 -15.67 -10.88 -16.33
C ILE A 74 -15.80 -11.44 -17.74
N ARG A 75 -15.15 -12.58 -18.02
CA ARG A 75 -15.27 -13.22 -19.35
C ARG A 75 -16.72 -13.56 -19.67
N GLU A 76 -17.47 -14.04 -18.68
CA GLU A 76 -18.88 -14.39 -18.90
C GLU A 76 -19.72 -13.15 -19.19
N GLU A 77 -19.38 -12.03 -18.57
CA GLU A 77 -20.14 -10.79 -18.76
C GLU A 77 -19.86 -10.12 -20.10
N LYS A 78 -18.68 -10.31 -20.64
CA LYS A 78 -18.27 -9.72 -21.93
C LYS A 78 -18.46 -8.21 -21.94
N PRO A 79 -17.82 -7.49 -21.03
CA PRO A 79 -18.00 -6.04 -20.99
C PRO A 79 -17.29 -5.33 -22.14
N ASP A 80 -17.77 -4.13 -22.45
CA ASP A 80 -17.13 -3.23 -23.40
C ASP A 80 -16.18 -2.27 -22.70
N LEU A 81 -16.36 -2.07 -21.40
CA LEU A 81 -15.54 -1.17 -20.57
C LEU A 81 -15.56 -1.69 -19.14
N PHE A 82 -14.45 -1.56 -18.46
CA PHE A 82 -14.30 -2.04 -17.09
C PHE A 82 -13.97 -0.88 -16.16
N LEU A 83 -14.67 -0.81 -15.02
CA LEU A 83 -14.40 0.17 -13.97
C LEU A 83 -13.99 -0.54 -12.69
N ALA A 84 -13.13 0.10 -11.89
CA ALA A 84 -12.75 -0.39 -10.58
C ALA A 84 -12.71 0.78 -9.60
N GLY A 85 -13.16 0.56 -8.39
CA GLY A 85 -13.12 1.60 -7.36
C GLY A 85 -14.20 2.65 -7.49
N PRO A 86 -13.90 3.90 -7.12
CA PRO A 86 -12.58 4.49 -6.79
C PRO A 86 -12.03 4.01 -5.44
N ALA A 87 -10.72 3.94 -5.36
CA ALA A 87 -10.05 3.40 -4.17
C ALA A 87 -9.48 4.50 -3.25
N PHE A 88 -9.46 5.74 -3.70
CA PHE A 88 -8.91 6.85 -2.90
C PHE A 88 -7.50 6.50 -2.42
N ASN A 89 -7.23 6.61 -1.12
CA ASN A 89 -5.92 6.27 -0.57
C ASN A 89 -5.94 4.95 0.21
N ALA A 90 -6.88 4.06 -0.11
CA ALA A 90 -6.96 2.76 0.56
C ALA A 90 -5.85 1.85 0.06
N GLY A 91 -4.98 1.42 0.98
CA GLY A 91 -3.70 0.85 0.60
C GLY A 91 -3.71 -0.58 0.07
N ARG A 92 -4.78 -1.34 0.32
CA ARG A 92 -4.96 -2.67 -0.29
C ARG A 92 -5.89 -2.57 -1.50
N TYR A 93 -6.90 -1.72 -1.39
CA TYR A 93 -7.92 -1.59 -2.42
C TYR A 93 -7.34 -0.98 -3.71
N GLY A 94 -6.45 0.03 -3.59
CA GLY A 94 -5.83 0.63 -4.76
C GLY A 94 -5.06 -0.39 -5.59
N PRO A 95 -4.10 -1.09 -4.99
CA PRO A 95 -3.40 -2.16 -5.73
C PRO A 95 -4.34 -3.22 -6.29
N ALA A 96 -5.41 -3.57 -5.57
CA ALA A 96 -6.38 -4.54 -6.09
C ALA A 96 -7.07 -4.00 -7.33
N CYS A 97 -7.57 -2.75 -7.28
CA CYS A 97 -8.21 -2.13 -8.44
C CYS A 97 -7.26 -2.09 -9.63
N GLY A 98 -6.00 -1.72 -9.39
CA GLY A 98 -5.01 -1.66 -10.44
C GLY A 98 -4.70 -3.03 -11.03
N ALA A 99 -4.55 -4.04 -10.18
CA ALA A 99 -4.23 -5.39 -10.64
C ALA A 99 -5.35 -5.97 -11.49
N VAL A 100 -6.60 -5.79 -11.05
CA VAL A 100 -7.74 -6.30 -11.83
C VAL A 100 -7.84 -5.55 -13.15
N CYS A 101 -7.71 -4.21 -13.13
CA CYS A 101 -7.72 -3.43 -14.38
C CYS A 101 -6.62 -3.90 -15.33
N ALA A 102 -5.42 -4.13 -14.83
CA ALA A 102 -4.31 -4.57 -15.67
C ALA A 102 -4.61 -5.92 -16.31
N ALA A 103 -5.19 -6.85 -15.54
CA ALA A 103 -5.54 -8.17 -16.05
C ALA A 103 -6.61 -8.07 -17.14
N VAL A 104 -7.63 -7.24 -16.90
CA VAL A 104 -8.71 -7.06 -17.88
C VAL A 104 -8.17 -6.47 -19.19
N ALA A 105 -7.34 -5.42 -19.07
CA ALA A 105 -6.77 -4.77 -20.25
C ALA A 105 -5.90 -5.73 -21.03
N ALA A 106 -5.08 -6.53 -20.34
CA ALA A 106 -4.16 -7.45 -21.01
C ALA A 106 -4.88 -8.57 -21.72
N GLU A 107 -5.95 -9.10 -21.13
CA GLU A 107 -6.63 -10.25 -21.69
C GLU A 107 -7.74 -9.86 -22.66
N LEU A 108 -8.58 -8.90 -22.31
CA LEU A 108 -9.77 -8.58 -23.08
C LEU A 108 -9.57 -7.42 -24.05
N HIS A 109 -8.50 -6.65 -23.85
CA HIS A 109 -8.18 -5.51 -24.73
C HIS A 109 -9.31 -4.47 -24.78
N ILE A 110 -9.95 -4.25 -23.64
CA ILE A 110 -10.98 -3.23 -23.50
C ILE A 110 -10.47 -2.11 -22.61
N PRO A 111 -11.08 -0.92 -22.67
CA PRO A 111 -10.66 0.19 -21.79
C PRO A 111 -10.93 -0.14 -20.32
N VAL A 112 -10.01 0.29 -19.45
CA VAL A 112 -10.13 0.09 -18.01
C VAL A 112 -9.87 1.43 -17.31
N ILE A 113 -10.70 1.77 -16.33
CA ILE A 113 -10.61 3.03 -15.59
C ILE A 113 -10.75 2.74 -14.10
N THR A 114 -9.91 3.37 -13.29
CA THR A 114 -10.05 3.35 -11.85
C THR A 114 -9.78 4.74 -11.31
N GLY A 115 -9.88 4.92 -9.99
CA GLY A 115 -9.62 6.21 -9.36
C GLY A 115 -8.81 6.02 -8.10
N MET A 116 -7.78 6.85 -7.92
CA MET A 116 -6.91 6.77 -6.75
C MET A 116 -6.32 8.12 -6.41
N TYR A 117 -6.06 8.32 -5.13
CA TYR A 117 -5.22 9.40 -4.68
C TYR A 117 -3.79 9.16 -5.19
N PRO A 118 -3.06 10.21 -5.60
CA PRO A 118 -1.74 9.99 -6.21
C PRO A 118 -0.73 9.23 -5.35
N GLU A 119 -0.84 9.31 -4.02
CA GLU A 119 0.07 8.57 -3.15
C GLU A 119 -0.39 7.14 -2.85
N ASN A 120 -1.52 6.71 -3.41
CA ASN A 120 -1.94 5.33 -3.24
C ASN A 120 -0.90 4.40 -3.86
N PRO A 121 -0.46 3.35 -3.17
CA PRO A 121 0.53 2.43 -3.74
C PRO A 121 0.13 1.86 -5.11
N GLY A 122 -1.17 1.67 -5.35
CA GLY A 122 -1.65 1.19 -6.64
C GLY A 122 -1.37 2.16 -7.78
N ALA A 123 -1.26 3.46 -7.48
CA ALA A 123 -0.99 4.44 -8.52
C ALA A 123 0.37 4.21 -9.15
N GLU A 124 1.41 4.03 -8.34
CA GLU A 124 2.75 3.78 -8.87
C GLU A 124 2.84 2.43 -9.58
N LEU A 125 2.16 1.43 -9.02
CA LEU A 125 2.22 0.09 -9.60
C LEU A 125 1.51 -0.02 -10.94
N TYR A 126 0.43 0.75 -11.16
CA TYR A 126 -0.47 0.47 -12.28
C TYR A 126 -0.79 1.64 -13.19
N ARG A 127 -0.19 2.83 -12.97
CA ARG A 127 -0.49 3.98 -13.83
C ARG A 127 -0.13 3.76 -15.30
N ASP A 128 0.77 2.83 -15.57
CA ASP A 128 1.12 2.51 -16.95
C ASP A 128 0.22 1.44 -17.57
N LYS A 129 -0.71 0.88 -16.79
CA LYS A 129 -1.55 -0.22 -17.26
C LYS A 129 -3.04 0.09 -17.23
N ALA A 130 -3.42 1.16 -16.55
CA ALA A 130 -4.83 1.56 -16.45
C ALA A 130 -4.93 3.08 -16.41
N LEU A 131 -6.06 3.61 -16.81
CA LEU A 131 -6.32 5.05 -16.64
C LEU A 131 -6.80 5.24 -15.20
N ILE A 132 -5.98 5.92 -14.41
CA ILE A 132 -6.25 6.13 -12.99
C ILE A 132 -6.65 7.59 -12.80
N ILE A 133 -7.93 7.86 -12.58
CA ILE A 133 -8.41 9.22 -12.32
C ILE A 133 -7.89 9.65 -10.94
N ARG A 134 -7.35 10.86 -10.87
CA ARG A 134 -6.88 11.44 -9.61
C ARG A 134 -8.08 11.69 -8.70
N THR A 135 -8.02 11.23 -7.46
CA THR A 135 -9.08 11.46 -6.48
C THR A 135 -8.55 12.19 -5.26
N ALA A 136 -9.46 12.63 -4.41
CA ALA A 136 -9.12 13.11 -3.07
C ALA A 136 -8.54 11.97 -2.23
N ASN A 137 -7.99 12.35 -1.08
CA ASN A 137 -7.36 11.40 -0.17
C ASN A 137 -8.38 10.49 0.55
N SER A 138 -9.65 10.85 0.55
CA SER A 138 -10.65 10.11 1.31
C SER A 138 -11.96 9.98 0.56
N VAL A 139 -12.84 9.13 1.10
CA VAL A 139 -14.14 8.83 0.52
C VAL A 139 -15.07 10.06 0.48
N ALA A 140 -14.74 11.12 1.21
CA ALA A 140 -15.50 12.37 1.10
C ALA A 140 -15.50 12.90 -0.34
N GLY A 141 -14.51 12.53 -1.15
CA GLY A 141 -14.46 12.89 -2.56
C GLY A 141 -15.21 11.96 -3.50
N MET A 142 -16.11 11.12 -3.00
CA MET A 142 -16.77 10.10 -3.83
C MET A 142 -17.53 10.72 -5.01
N ARG A 143 -18.30 11.78 -4.76
CA ARG A 143 -19.08 12.39 -5.83
C ARG A 143 -18.20 12.90 -6.96
N GLN A 144 -17.11 13.59 -6.60
CA GLN A 144 -16.18 14.12 -7.59
C GLN A 144 -15.48 12.99 -8.36
N ALA A 145 -15.11 11.92 -7.66
CA ALA A 145 -14.44 10.79 -8.29
C ALA A 145 -15.37 10.10 -9.30
N VAL A 146 -16.60 9.84 -8.92
CA VAL A 146 -17.58 9.21 -9.81
C VAL A 146 -17.81 10.09 -11.04
N THR A 147 -17.97 11.39 -10.83
CA THR A 147 -18.20 12.31 -11.95
C THR A 147 -17.02 12.31 -12.91
N ALA A 148 -15.79 12.38 -12.39
CA ALA A 148 -14.60 12.42 -13.25
C ALA A 148 -14.39 11.10 -13.97
N MET A 149 -14.57 9.97 -13.29
CA MET A 149 -14.45 8.66 -13.92
C MET A 149 -15.53 8.47 -14.98
N SER A 150 -16.75 8.91 -14.70
CA SER A 150 -17.85 8.82 -15.66
C SER A 150 -17.61 9.67 -16.90
N ALA A 151 -17.04 10.86 -16.72
CA ALA A 151 -16.74 11.73 -17.85
C ALA A 151 -15.72 11.06 -18.78
N LEU A 152 -14.68 10.44 -18.22
CA LEU A 152 -13.70 9.73 -19.02
C LEU A 152 -14.31 8.51 -19.69
N ALA A 153 -15.13 7.76 -18.96
CA ALA A 153 -15.81 6.59 -19.50
C ALA A 153 -16.71 6.99 -20.67
N ARG A 154 -17.42 8.10 -20.54
CA ARG A 154 -18.30 8.59 -21.62
C ARG A 154 -17.51 8.92 -22.87
N LYS A 155 -16.39 9.63 -22.73
CA LYS A 155 -15.54 9.93 -23.88
C LYS A 155 -15.13 8.65 -24.60
N ILE A 156 -14.63 7.70 -23.84
CA ILE A 156 -14.17 6.44 -24.44
C ILE A 156 -15.31 5.68 -25.10
N ALA A 157 -16.46 5.59 -24.42
CA ALA A 157 -17.60 4.85 -24.93
C ALA A 157 -18.18 5.45 -26.20
N THR A 158 -18.07 6.78 -26.36
CA THR A 158 -18.63 7.45 -27.52
C THR A 158 -17.57 7.75 -28.59
N GLY A 159 -16.35 7.22 -28.43
CA GLY A 159 -15.32 7.36 -29.44
C GLY A 159 -14.61 8.70 -29.47
N VAL A 160 -14.81 9.53 -28.46
CA VAL A 160 -14.10 10.81 -28.37
C VAL A 160 -12.67 10.53 -27.93
N PRO A 161 -11.66 11.10 -28.62
CA PRO A 161 -10.27 10.82 -28.24
C PRO A 161 -9.95 11.30 -26.82
N VAL A 162 -9.20 10.46 -26.09
CA VAL A 162 -8.74 10.80 -24.75
C VAL A 162 -7.53 11.73 -24.87
N GLY A 163 -7.60 12.88 -24.23
CA GLY A 163 -6.54 13.87 -24.25
C GLY A 163 -5.45 13.62 -23.24
N PRO A 164 -4.59 14.61 -23.01
CA PRO A 164 -3.49 14.45 -22.05
C PRO A 164 -3.99 14.40 -20.61
N ALA A 165 -3.13 13.85 -19.75
CA ALA A 165 -3.48 13.62 -18.35
C ALA A 165 -3.98 14.87 -17.63
N ALA A 166 -3.33 16.02 -17.88
CA ALA A 166 -3.70 17.27 -17.21
C ALA A 166 -5.11 17.73 -17.58
N VAL A 167 -5.56 17.38 -18.78
CA VAL A 167 -6.90 17.79 -19.26
C VAL A 167 -7.96 16.80 -18.75
N GLU A 168 -7.67 15.51 -18.86
CA GLU A 168 -8.66 14.48 -18.56
C GLU A 168 -8.74 14.11 -17.08
N GLY A 169 -7.67 14.40 -16.32
CA GLY A 169 -7.67 14.13 -14.89
C GLY A 169 -7.10 12.79 -14.47
N TYR A 170 -6.57 12.00 -15.40
CA TYR A 170 -5.92 10.76 -15.00
C TYR A 170 -4.44 11.03 -14.66
N LEU A 171 -3.84 10.11 -13.94
CA LEU A 171 -2.42 10.21 -13.57
C LEU A 171 -1.55 9.91 -14.80
N PRO A 172 -0.42 10.60 -14.97
CA PRO A 172 0.44 10.33 -16.13
C PRO A 172 0.84 8.87 -16.23
N THR A 173 0.67 8.32 -17.41
CA THR A 173 0.91 6.88 -17.64
C THR A 173 2.38 6.55 -17.87
N GLY A 174 3.17 7.54 -18.27
CA GLY A 174 4.55 7.29 -18.68
C GLY A 174 4.69 6.81 -20.11
N HIS A 175 3.59 6.52 -20.79
CA HIS A 175 3.64 6.09 -22.20
C HIS A 175 3.64 7.28 -23.12
N ARG A 176 4.43 7.19 -24.18
CA ARG A 176 4.42 8.22 -25.20
C ARG A 176 3.16 8.08 -26.05
N ARG A 177 2.53 9.22 -26.29
CA ARG A 177 1.32 9.27 -27.10
C ARG A 177 1.44 10.41 -28.09
N ASN A 178 1.00 10.18 -29.32
CA ASN A 178 0.93 11.25 -30.29
C ASN A 178 -0.39 11.98 -30.10
N ILE A 179 -0.29 13.20 -29.59
CA ILE A 179 -1.48 14.02 -29.34
C ILE A 179 -1.34 15.26 -30.24
N TRP A 180 -2.34 15.44 -31.09
CA TRP A 180 -2.34 16.59 -31.99
C TRP A 180 -2.82 17.82 -31.21
N SER A 181 -1.98 18.82 -31.14
CA SER A 181 -2.29 20.04 -30.41
C SER A 181 -2.58 21.17 -31.41
N ASP A 182 -3.44 22.10 -31.05
CA ASP A 182 -3.72 23.28 -31.84
C ASP A 182 -2.58 24.31 -31.74
N ARG A 183 -1.60 24.05 -30.86
CA ARG A 183 -0.48 24.96 -30.64
C ARG A 183 0.82 24.22 -30.92
N THR A 184 1.75 24.88 -31.57
CA THR A 184 3.03 24.25 -31.89
C THR A 184 3.82 23.94 -30.61
N GLY A 185 4.73 22.99 -30.72
CA GLY A 185 5.59 22.65 -29.61
C GLY A 185 6.43 23.84 -29.14
N ALA A 186 6.88 24.68 -30.06
CA ALA A 186 7.66 25.86 -29.70
C ALA A 186 6.84 26.82 -28.83
N VAL A 187 5.60 27.07 -29.24
CA VAL A 187 4.73 27.95 -28.44
C VAL A 187 4.48 27.38 -27.06
N ARG A 188 4.19 26.07 -26.98
CA ARG A 188 3.95 25.43 -25.68
C ARG A 188 5.18 25.50 -24.78
N ALA A 189 6.38 25.31 -25.37
CA ALA A 189 7.61 25.39 -24.59
C ALA A 189 7.84 26.79 -24.01
N VAL A 190 7.57 27.82 -24.83
CA VAL A 190 7.71 29.22 -24.37
C VAL A 190 6.69 29.50 -23.26
N ASP A 191 5.45 29.03 -23.42
CA ASP A 191 4.44 29.25 -22.40
C ASP A 191 4.84 28.58 -21.07
N MET A 192 5.40 27.37 -21.15
CA MET A 192 5.89 26.69 -19.94
C MET A 192 7.01 27.50 -19.28
N LEU A 193 7.95 28.00 -20.10
CA LEU A 193 9.03 28.82 -19.57
C LEU A 193 8.48 30.06 -18.86
N LEU A 194 7.54 30.74 -19.49
CA LEU A 194 6.97 31.96 -18.92
C LEU A 194 6.23 31.63 -17.61
N ALA A 195 5.52 30.52 -17.57
CA ALA A 195 4.84 30.09 -16.33
C ALA A 195 5.84 29.87 -15.20
N VAL A 196 6.96 29.21 -15.50
CA VAL A 196 8.01 28.98 -14.49
C VAL A 196 8.59 30.31 -14.01
N LEU A 197 8.89 31.22 -14.96
CA LEU A 197 9.44 32.53 -14.59
C LEU A 197 8.48 33.35 -13.75
N ASP A 198 7.18 33.17 -13.94
CA ASP A 198 6.15 33.85 -13.14
C ASP A 198 5.87 33.15 -11.82
N GLY A 199 6.56 32.05 -11.51
CA GLY A 199 6.33 31.31 -10.27
C GLY A 199 5.08 30.45 -10.30
N LYS A 200 4.56 30.13 -11.50
CA LYS A 200 3.37 29.31 -11.67
C LYS A 200 3.77 27.93 -12.15
N ASP A 201 4.60 27.25 -11.35
CA ASP A 201 5.15 25.95 -11.74
C ASP A 201 4.06 24.93 -12.04
N GLU A 202 2.92 25.04 -11.35
CA GLU A 202 1.83 24.10 -11.57
C GLU A 202 1.21 24.24 -12.97
N GLU A 203 1.31 25.43 -13.55
CA GLU A 203 0.79 25.67 -14.90
C GLU A 203 1.80 25.34 -16.00
N ALA A 204 3.06 25.13 -15.62
CA ALA A 204 4.13 24.96 -16.60
C ALA A 204 4.02 23.65 -17.35
N GLY A 205 3.47 22.61 -16.73
CA GLY A 205 3.40 21.30 -17.35
C GLY A 205 1.99 20.85 -17.65
N THR A 206 1.84 20.15 -18.76
CA THR A 206 0.57 19.52 -19.08
C THR A 206 0.42 18.16 -18.42
N GLU A 207 1.51 17.67 -17.83
CA GLU A 207 1.50 16.41 -17.12
C GLU A 207 1.96 16.64 -15.70
N LEU A 208 1.15 16.21 -14.75
CA LEU A 208 1.50 16.33 -13.37
C LEU A 208 2.54 15.28 -13.01
N PRO A 209 3.57 15.67 -12.28
CA PRO A 209 4.57 14.68 -11.89
C PRO A 209 3.97 13.68 -10.90
N MET A 210 4.32 12.42 -11.08
CA MET A 210 4.02 11.40 -10.09
C MET A 210 5.05 11.51 -8.97
N PRO A 211 4.70 11.11 -7.76
CA PRO A 211 5.70 11.01 -6.71
C PRO A 211 6.85 10.13 -7.17
N VAL A 212 8.05 10.64 -7.03
CA VAL A 212 9.25 9.87 -7.37
C VAL A 212 9.88 9.45 -6.06
N PHE A 213 9.99 8.15 -5.85
CA PHE A 213 10.58 7.63 -4.63
C PHE A 213 12.08 7.52 -4.84
N ASP A 214 12.84 8.32 -4.10
CA ASP A 214 14.28 8.40 -4.28
C ASP A 214 14.94 7.06 -3.99
N GLU A 215 16.00 6.77 -4.72
CA GLU A 215 16.79 5.57 -4.47
C GLU A 215 17.67 5.79 -3.24
N VAL A 216 17.86 4.73 -2.46
CA VAL A 216 18.75 4.77 -1.33
C VAL A 216 19.88 3.78 -1.56
N VAL A 217 21.10 4.19 -1.24
CA VAL A 217 22.23 3.27 -1.26
C VAL A 217 22.06 2.33 -0.08
N PRO A 218 21.97 1.02 -0.32
CA PRO A 218 21.75 0.10 0.81
C PRO A 218 22.89 0.16 1.81
N ALA A 219 22.53 0.05 3.09
CA ALA A 219 23.52 -0.01 4.16
C ALA A 219 24.35 -1.28 3.99
N ALA A 220 25.59 -1.23 4.47
CA ALA A 220 26.44 -2.40 4.50
C ALA A 220 25.79 -3.50 5.33
N PRO A 221 25.96 -4.77 4.92
CA PRO A 221 25.35 -5.84 5.71
C PRO A 221 25.95 -5.94 7.10
N LEU A 222 25.12 -6.41 8.02
CA LEU A 222 25.54 -6.67 9.39
C LEU A 222 26.57 -7.82 9.38
N ALA A 223 27.71 -7.64 10.07
CA ALA A 223 28.73 -8.66 10.05
C ALA A 223 28.30 -9.94 10.79
N ASP A 224 27.68 -9.77 11.97
CA ASP A 224 27.33 -10.93 12.79
C ASP A 224 26.20 -10.52 13.75
N PRO A 225 24.98 -11.05 13.53
CA PRO A 225 23.86 -10.72 14.45
C PRO A 225 24.12 -11.11 15.91
N ALA A 226 24.96 -12.12 16.14
CA ALA A 226 25.26 -12.59 17.51
C ALA A 226 26.06 -11.55 18.31
N ARG A 227 26.62 -10.57 17.63
CA ARG A 227 27.42 -9.52 18.25
C ARG A 227 26.82 -8.14 18.02
N ALA A 228 25.59 -8.07 17.62
CA ALA A 228 24.96 -6.84 17.16
C ALA A 228 23.82 -6.44 18.08
N ARG A 229 23.59 -5.12 18.13
CA ARG A 229 22.43 -4.55 18.80
C ARG A 229 21.33 -4.35 17.76
N ILE A 230 20.19 -5.03 17.95
CA ILE A 230 19.07 -5.05 17.01
C ILE A 230 17.91 -4.26 17.63
N ALA A 231 17.16 -3.53 16.80
CA ALA A 231 15.95 -2.82 17.27
C ALA A 231 14.75 -3.22 16.43
N LEU A 232 13.58 -3.07 17.02
CA LEU A 232 12.31 -3.37 16.39
C LEU A 232 11.53 -2.09 16.10
N VAL A 233 10.89 -2.04 14.93
CA VAL A 233 10.06 -0.91 14.50
C VAL A 233 8.80 -1.48 13.86
N THR A 234 7.67 -0.79 14.00
CA THR A 234 6.45 -1.19 13.30
C THR A 234 5.61 0.02 12.96
N GLU A 235 4.92 -0.04 11.81
CA GLU A 235 3.91 0.96 11.49
C GLU A 235 2.48 0.44 11.75
N GLY A 236 2.38 -0.72 12.40
CA GLY A 236 1.09 -1.37 12.61
C GLY A 236 0.25 -0.82 13.75
N GLY A 237 0.63 0.33 14.32
CA GLY A 237 -0.21 1.00 15.30
C GLY A 237 -0.13 0.40 16.70
N LEU A 238 0.98 -0.23 17.05
CA LEU A 238 1.16 -0.81 18.38
C LEU A 238 1.21 0.28 19.44
N VAL A 239 0.43 0.14 20.49
CA VAL A 239 0.39 1.11 21.60
C VAL A 239 0.16 0.38 22.91
N PRO A 240 0.51 1.00 24.05
CA PRO A 240 0.06 0.47 25.33
C PRO A 240 -1.47 0.45 25.39
N ARG A 241 -2.01 -0.49 26.15
CA ARG A 241 -3.46 -0.63 26.25
C ARG A 241 -4.09 0.70 26.66
N GLY A 242 -5.15 1.08 25.95
CA GLY A 242 -5.84 2.34 26.18
C GLY A 242 -5.28 3.51 25.38
N ASN A 243 -4.16 3.31 24.67
CA ASN A 243 -3.58 4.33 23.81
C ASN A 243 -3.36 5.66 24.53
N PRO A 244 -2.61 5.66 25.63
CA PRO A 244 -2.49 6.89 26.46
C PRO A 244 -1.84 8.06 25.75
N ASP A 245 -1.03 7.81 24.73
CA ASP A 245 -0.36 8.89 24.00
C ASP A 245 -1.15 9.36 22.78
N GLY A 246 -2.32 8.79 22.58
CA GLY A 246 -3.22 9.25 21.52
C GLY A 246 -2.67 9.09 20.12
N LEU A 247 -2.06 7.94 19.82
CA LEU A 247 -1.62 7.68 18.45
C LEU A 247 -2.86 7.55 17.55
N GLU A 248 -2.86 8.27 16.43
CA GLU A 248 -4.00 8.27 15.52
C GLU A 248 -4.16 6.90 14.84
N SER A 249 -5.38 6.52 14.57
CA SER A 249 -5.66 5.25 13.88
C SER A 249 -5.43 5.33 12.38
N SER A 250 -5.31 6.54 11.85
CA SER A 250 -4.98 6.78 10.45
C SER A 250 -4.39 8.18 10.29
N ARG A 251 -3.66 8.38 9.21
CA ARG A 251 -3.05 9.66 8.88
C ARG A 251 -2.23 10.20 10.06
N ALA A 252 -1.35 9.35 10.57
CA ALA A 252 -0.59 9.67 11.78
C ALA A 252 0.23 10.95 11.61
N SER A 253 0.22 11.77 12.65
CA SER A 253 1.04 12.96 12.72
C SER A 253 2.26 12.79 13.64
N LYS A 254 2.40 11.59 14.22
CA LYS A 254 3.46 11.32 15.18
C LYS A 254 3.86 9.84 15.14
N TYR A 255 5.00 9.57 15.73
CA TYR A 255 5.42 8.22 16.06
C TYR A 255 5.70 8.17 17.55
N LEU A 256 5.78 6.96 18.11
CA LEU A 256 6.02 6.79 19.53
C LEU A 256 7.23 5.91 19.74
N ARG A 257 7.90 6.11 20.86
CA ARG A 257 8.92 5.20 21.37
C ARG A 257 8.32 4.49 22.58
N LEU A 258 8.25 3.17 22.51
CA LEU A 258 7.66 2.37 23.60
C LEU A 258 8.76 1.61 24.31
N SER A 259 8.72 1.59 25.64
CA SER A 259 9.68 0.81 26.42
C SER A 259 9.36 -0.67 26.35
N LEU A 260 10.39 -1.47 26.13
CA LEU A 260 10.31 -2.94 26.19
C LEU A 260 11.12 -3.46 27.37
N GLU A 261 11.60 -2.56 28.23
CA GLU A 261 12.46 -2.95 29.35
C GLU A 261 11.76 -3.95 30.26
N GLY A 262 12.43 -5.05 30.54
CA GLY A 262 11.91 -6.07 31.43
C GLY A 262 10.84 -6.96 30.84
N LEU A 263 10.41 -6.73 29.59
CA LEU A 263 9.36 -7.52 28.96
C LEU A 263 9.96 -8.68 28.18
N GLN A 264 9.40 -9.87 28.38
CA GLN A 264 9.76 -11.06 27.60
C GLN A 264 8.78 -11.26 26.42
N THR A 265 7.61 -10.67 26.50
CA THR A 265 6.58 -10.77 25.45
C THR A 265 5.71 -9.53 25.54
N LEU A 266 4.85 -9.38 24.55
CA LEU A 266 3.84 -8.31 24.55
C LEU A 266 2.50 -8.92 24.95
N ALA A 267 2.12 -8.71 26.20
CA ALA A 267 0.87 -9.29 26.72
C ALA A 267 -0.34 -8.51 26.16
N PRO A 268 -1.40 -9.21 25.78
CA PRO A 268 -2.60 -8.53 25.28
C PRO A 268 -3.28 -7.63 26.32
N GLU A 269 -3.02 -7.87 27.61
CA GLU A 269 -3.53 -7.00 28.68
C GLU A 269 -2.80 -5.65 28.70
N SER A 270 -1.59 -5.58 28.15
CA SER A 270 -0.72 -4.40 28.23
C SER A 270 -0.58 -3.67 26.92
N PHE A 271 -0.83 -4.33 25.79
CA PHE A 271 -0.62 -3.73 24.46
C PHE A 271 -1.80 -4.02 23.56
N GLN A 272 -1.96 -3.15 22.59
CA GLN A 272 -3.01 -3.29 21.58
C GLN A 272 -2.57 -2.58 20.31
N THR A 273 -3.31 -2.75 19.22
CA THR A 273 -3.13 -1.91 18.04
C THR A 273 -4.32 -0.96 17.90
N VAL A 274 -4.01 0.24 17.37
CA VAL A 274 -5.06 1.22 17.04
C VAL A 274 -5.18 1.42 15.52
N HIS A 275 -4.45 0.66 14.73
CA HIS A 275 -4.38 0.86 13.27
C HIS A 275 -5.75 0.63 12.63
N GLY A 276 -6.26 1.63 11.94
CA GLY A 276 -7.61 1.58 11.35
C GLY A 276 -7.70 0.85 10.01
N GLY A 277 -6.62 0.33 9.50
CA GLY A 277 -6.59 -0.25 8.17
C GLY A 277 -6.61 -1.77 8.10
N TYR A 278 -6.73 -2.46 9.25
CA TYR A 278 -6.83 -3.91 9.24
C TYR A 278 -7.62 -4.38 10.45
N ASN A 279 -8.00 -5.65 10.45
CA ASN A 279 -8.76 -6.23 11.57
C ASN A 279 -7.85 -6.37 12.79
N ASN A 280 -8.07 -5.54 13.79
CA ASN A 280 -7.23 -5.46 14.98
C ASN A 280 -7.36 -6.67 15.89
N ALA A 281 -8.41 -7.47 15.75
CA ALA A 281 -8.68 -8.57 16.68
C ALA A 281 -7.49 -9.52 16.78
N PHE A 282 -6.82 -9.78 15.66
CA PHE A 282 -5.72 -10.74 15.64
C PHE A 282 -4.52 -10.26 16.44
N VAL A 283 -4.14 -8.98 16.25
CA VAL A 283 -3.02 -8.41 17.01
C VAL A 283 -3.42 -8.19 18.46
N ASN A 284 -4.66 -7.80 18.72
CA ASN A 284 -5.10 -7.57 20.10
C ASN A 284 -5.17 -8.87 20.89
N ALA A 285 -5.32 -10.01 20.22
CA ALA A 285 -5.25 -11.32 20.89
C ALA A 285 -3.82 -11.73 21.19
N ASP A 286 -2.87 -11.33 20.35
CA ASP A 286 -1.44 -11.62 20.58
C ASP A 286 -0.63 -10.55 19.85
N PRO A 287 -0.22 -9.50 20.57
CA PRO A 287 0.54 -8.43 19.91
C PRO A 287 1.89 -8.85 19.32
N CYS A 288 2.41 -10.02 19.72
CA CYS A 288 3.62 -10.53 19.09
C CYS A 288 3.40 -10.96 17.65
N ARG A 289 2.16 -11.06 17.20
CA ARG A 289 1.84 -11.26 15.79
C ARG A 289 2.23 -10.04 14.93
N LEU A 290 2.36 -8.89 15.59
CA LEU A 290 2.78 -7.65 14.92
C LEU A 290 4.26 -7.35 15.17
N LEU A 291 4.70 -7.40 16.42
CA LEU A 291 6.08 -7.08 16.79
C LEU A 291 6.65 -8.27 17.55
N PRO A 292 7.61 -9.00 16.99
CA PRO A 292 7.98 -10.33 17.49
C PRO A 292 8.94 -10.30 18.68
N LEU A 293 8.54 -9.60 19.76
CA LEU A 293 9.40 -9.45 20.94
C LEU A 293 9.74 -10.79 21.58
N ASP A 294 8.74 -11.67 21.71
CA ASP A 294 8.93 -12.96 22.36
C ASP A 294 10.07 -13.77 21.73
N VAL A 295 10.01 -13.92 20.42
CA VAL A 295 11.01 -14.69 19.69
C VAL A 295 12.36 -13.97 19.72
N CYS A 296 12.36 -12.65 19.61
CA CYS A 296 13.62 -11.91 19.65
C CYS A 296 14.30 -12.07 21.00
N ARG A 297 13.52 -12.06 22.12
CA ARG A 297 14.11 -12.31 23.42
C ARG A 297 14.70 -13.71 23.53
N GLU A 298 14.00 -14.70 22.97
CA GLU A 298 14.52 -16.07 22.95
C GLU A 298 15.83 -16.12 22.16
N LEU A 299 15.88 -15.46 21.03
CA LEU A 299 17.08 -15.45 20.20
C LEU A 299 18.26 -14.74 20.88
N VAL A 300 17.98 -13.73 21.70
CA VAL A 300 19.04 -13.12 22.52
C VAL A 300 19.55 -14.13 23.54
N ALA A 301 18.64 -14.83 24.25
CA ALA A 301 19.03 -15.82 25.25
C ALA A 301 19.85 -16.96 24.64
N GLU A 302 19.57 -17.30 23.38
CA GLU A 302 20.30 -18.36 22.68
C GLU A 302 21.61 -17.88 22.07
N GLY A 303 21.88 -16.57 22.11
CA GLY A 303 23.09 -16.04 21.52
C GLY A 303 23.04 -15.82 20.00
N VAL A 304 21.85 -15.92 19.42
CA VAL A 304 21.68 -15.66 17.98
C VAL A 304 21.68 -14.15 17.70
N ILE A 305 21.09 -13.37 18.60
CA ILE A 305 21.14 -11.91 18.59
C ILE A 305 22.00 -11.48 19.77
N GLY A 306 22.91 -10.54 19.55
CA GLY A 306 23.77 -10.06 20.60
C GLY A 306 23.02 -9.30 21.68
N GLU A 307 22.20 -8.34 21.26
CA GLU A 307 21.46 -7.51 22.17
C GLU A 307 20.21 -6.99 21.46
N LEU A 308 19.09 -6.91 22.17
CA LEU A 308 17.87 -6.30 21.64
C LEU A 308 17.68 -4.97 22.38
N ALA A 309 17.45 -3.90 21.64
CA ALA A 309 17.16 -2.60 22.25
C ALA A 309 15.90 -2.72 23.14
N ASP A 310 15.95 -2.07 24.30
CA ASP A 310 14.86 -2.14 25.28
C ASP A 310 13.72 -1.17 24.96
N TYR A 311 13.54 -0.89 23.69
CA TYR A 311 12.44 -0.06 23.19
C TYR A 311 12.14 -0.47 21.76
N CYS A 312 10.99 -0.02 21.30
CA CYS A 312 10.66 -0.10 19.88
C CYS A 312 10.07 1.24 19.44
N PHE A 313 10.06 1.46 18.14
CA PHE A 313 9.34 2.61 17.57
C PHE A 313 8.09 2.11 16.87
N THR A 314 7.02 2.90 16.99
CA THR A 314 5.74 2.55 16.39
C THR A 314 5.05 3.79 15.84
N THR A 315 4.30 3.60 14.79
CA THR A 315 3.36 4.60 14.30
C THR A 315 2.20 3.87 13.61
N THR A 316 1.21 4.62 13.14
CA THR A 316 0.13 4.04 12.34
C THR A 316 0.36 4.43 10.90
N GLY A 317 0.62 3.42 10.07
CA GLY A 317 0.89 3.68 8.66
C GLY A 317 -0.34 3.93 7.81
N ASN A 318 -1.51 3.58 8.34
CA ASN A 318 -2.78 3.66 7.61
C ASN A 318 -3.03 5.08 7.10
N GLY A 319 -2.99 5.26 5.78
CA GLY A 319 -3.25 6.57 5.16
C GLY A 319 -2.22 7.65 5.49
N THR A 320 -1.14 7.30 6.17
CA THR A 320 -0.14 8.29 6.57
C THR A 320 0.65 8.74 5.34
N SER A 321 0.83 10.05 5.21
CA SER A 321 1.43 10.62 4.01
C SER A 321 2.88 10.21 3.87
N TYR A 322 3.35 10.24 2.63
CA TYR A 322 4.76 9.98 2.34
C TYR A 322 5.66 10.95 3.11
N ASN A 323 5.28 12.24 3.14
CA ASN A 323 6.09 13.23 3.84
C ASN A 323 6.19 12.95 5.33
N ASN A 324 5.06 12.65 6.00
CA ASN A 324 5.11 12.32 7.42
C ASN A 324 5.95 11.08 7.67
N SER A 325 5.75 10.05 6.83
CA SER A 325 6.52 8.80 6.96
C SER A 325 8.02 9.07 6.83
N LYS A 326 8.40 9.94 5.92
CA LYS A 326 9.82 10.29 5.73
C LYS A 326 10.37 11.02 6.94
N GLU A 327 9.60 11.97 7.50
CA GLU A 327 10.05 12.69 8.68
C GLU A 327 10.16 11.76 9.90
N PHE A 328 9.20 10.85 10.06
CA PHE A 328 9.30 9.83 11.12
C PHE A 328 10.56 8.99 10.92
N GLY A 329 10.78 8.55 9.68
CA GLY A 329 11.94 7.73 9.36
C GLY A 329 13.25 8.41 9.68
N LYS A 330 13.37 9.70 9.34
CA LYS A 330 14.57 10.46 9.66
C LYS A 330 14.82 10.53 11.16
N ALA A 331 13.76 10.82 11.93
CA ALA A 331 13.89 10.94 13.38
C ALA A 331 14.19 9.59 14.03
N ILE A 332 13.51 8.55 13.60
CA ILE A 332 13.75 7.20 14.12
C ILE A 332 15.17 6.76 13.78
N ALA A 333 15.61 6.97 12.55
CA ALA A 333 16.96 6.59 12.12
C ALA A 333 18.02 7.30 12.95
N ALA A 334 17.84 8.59 13.19
CA ALA A 334 18.79 9.37 14.01
C ALA A 334 18.87 8.82 15.43
N ALA A 335 17.72 8.48 16.02
CA ALA A 335 17.69 7.93 17.37
C ALA A 335 18.35 6.56 17.43
N LEU A 336 18.10 5.70 16.42
CA LEU A 336 18.73 4.38 16.38
C LEU A 336 20.25 4.49 16.21
N LYS A 337 20.69 5.39 15.36
CA LYS A 337 22.11 5.61 15.13
C LYS A 337 22.80 6.10 16.42
N ALA A 338 22.16 7.05 17.10
CA ALA A 338 22.70 7.58 18.35
C ALA A 338 22.82 6.51 19.43
N ASP A 339 21.96 5.50 19.40
CA ASP A 339 21.97 4.40 20.36
C ASP A 339 22.80 3.20 19.90
N ASN A 340 23.58 3.38 18.83
CA ASN A 340 24.46 2.35 18.29
C ASN A 340 23.73 1.09 17.88
N VAL A 341 22.50 1.20 17.40
CA VAL A 341 21.78 0.08 16.82
C VAL A 341 22.42 -0.26 15.49
N GLN A 342 22.65 -1.55 15.25
CA GLN A 342 23.39 -2.03 14.10
C GLN A 342 22.52 -2.73 13.08
N GLY A 343 21.29 -3.10 13.44
CA GLY A 343 20.34 -3.71 12.53
C GLY A 343 18.93 -3.51 13.01
N VAL A 344 17.98 -3.53 12.08
CA VAL A 344 16.57 -3.28 12.42
C VAL A 344 15.69 -4.30 11.72
N ILE A 345 14.67 -4.75 12.43
CA ILE A 345 13.56 -5.51 11.87
C ILE A 345 12.33 -4.63 11.96
N LEU A 346 11.73 -4.35 10.81
CA LEU A 346 10.54 -3.50 10.74
C LEU A 346 9.38 -4.32 10.19
N THR A 347 8.24 -4.33 10.90
CA THR A 347 7.07 -5.06 10.45
C THR A 347 6.01 -4.12 9.92
N SER A 348 5.32 -4.55 8.85
CA SER A 348 4.35 -3.70 8.16
C SER A 348 3.03 -4.43 7.91
N THR A 349 1.96 -3.62 7.89
CA THR A 349 0.60 -4.06 7.68
C THR A 349 -0.04 -3.23 6.56
N UNK A 350 -1.15 -3.68 6.12
CA UNK A 350 -1.85 -3.06 5.17
C UNK A 350 -1.04 -2.63 4.03
N GLY A 351 -1.71 -1.81 3.21
CA GLY A 351 -1.11 -1.30 1.98
C GLY A 351 -0.41 0.03 2.15
N THR A 352 -1.15 1.08 2.59
CA THR A 352 -0.49 2.35 2.89
C THR A 352 0.42 2.22 4.10
N GLY A 353 0.13 1.25 4.97
CA GLY A 353 1.05 0.91 6.06
C GLY A 353 2.38 0.42 5.51
N THR A 354 2.33 -0.53 4.55
CA THR A 354 3.56 -1.02 3.94
C THR A 354 4.35 0.12 3.28
N ARG A 355 3.65 1.06 2.62
CA ARG A 355 4.31 2.24 2.05
C ARG A 355 4.99 3.07 3.14
N CYS A 356 4.30 3.30 4.26
CA CYS A 356 4.85 4.04 5.39
C CYS A 356 6.08 3.33 5.94
N GLY A 357 5.96 2.03 6.21
CA GLY A 357 7.09 1.24 6.71
C GLY A 357 8.26 1.23 5.75
N ALA A 358 7.97 1.14 4.45
CA ALA A 358 9.00 1.17 3.42
C ALA A 358 9.76 2.50 3.44
N THR A 359 9.03 3.60 3.60
CA THR A 359 9.64 4.91 3.65
C THR A 359 10.53 5.04 4.89
N ILE A 360 10.05 4.56 6.05
CA ILE A 360 10.85 4.56 7.28
C ILE A 360 12.09 3.69 7.09
N THR A 361 11.93 2.50 6.50
CA THR A 361 13.05 1.58 6.24
C THR A 361 14.13 2.26 5.42
N LYS A 362 13.75 2.98 4.37
CA LYS A 362 14.73 3.66 3.52
C LYS A 362 15.53 4.70 4.31
N GLU A 363 14.88 5.45 5.19
CA GLU A 363 15.60 6.44 5.98
C GLU A 363 16.58 5.79 6.95
N ILE A 364 16.21 4.64 7.53
CA ILE A 364 17.12 3.91 8.43
C ILE A 364 18.30 3.36 7.62
N GLU A 365 18.04 2.78 6.45
CA GLU A 365 19.10 2.28 5.56
C GLU A 365 20.04 3.43 5.15
N ARG A 366 19.48 4.60 4.86
CA ARG A 366 20.26 5.78 4.46
C ARG A 366 21.25 6.18 5.53
N MET A 367 20.92 5.94 6.80
CA MET A 367 21.81 6.22 7.92
C MET A 367 22.86 5.12 8.15
N GLY A 368 22.86 4.10 7.30
CA GLY A 368 23.86 3.05 7.39
C GLY A 368 23.47 1.88 8.27
N ILE A 369 22.18 1.72 8.61
CA ILE A 369 21.73 0.61 9.44
C ILE A 369 20.91 -0.34 8.57
N PRO A 370 21.42 -1.56 8.31
CA PRO A 370 20.66 -2.50 7.47
C PRO A 370 19.35 -2.88 8.14
N THR A 371 18.28 -2.82 7.37
CA THR A 371 16.92 -2.97 7.87
C THR A 371 16.14 -3.93 6.99
N ALA A 372 15.53 -4.95 7.61
CA ALA A 372 14.65 -5.88 6.90
C ALA A 372 13.20 -5.47 7.17
N GLN A 373 12.45 -5.23 6.10
CA GLN A 373 11.02 -4.97 6.23
C GLN A 373 10.26 -6.28 5.99
N ILE A 374 9.53 -6.73 7.00
CA ILE A 374 8.66 -7.89 6.88
C ILE A 374 7.26 -7.39 6.54
N CYS A 375 6.77 -7.73 5.36
CA CYS A 375 5.46 -7.27 4.90
C CYS A 375 4.87 -8.29 3.94
N THR A 376 3.54 -8.32 3.89
CA THR A 376 2.85 -9.26 3.02
C THR A 376 2.75 -8.75 1.59
N ILE A 377 2.56 -7.44 1.41
CA ILE A 377 2.43 -6.87 0.06
C ILE A 377 3.81 -6.38 -0.38
N THR A 378 4.65 -7.34 -0.75
CA THR A 378 6.05 -7.05 -1.06
C THR A 378 6.22 -6.15 -2.26
N SER A 379 5.26 -6.18 -3.20
CA SER A 379 5.34 -5.30 -4.37
C SER A 379 5.30 -3.82 -4.00
N ILE A 380 4.57 -3.46 -2.93
CA ILE A 380 4.54 -2.08 -2.47
C ILE A 380 5.91 -1.68 -1.92
N ALA A 381 6.48 -2.52 -1.06
CA ALA A 381 7.81 -2.22 -0.50
C ALA A 381 8.84 -2.09 -1.62
N ALA A 382 8.77 -2.98 -2.61
CA ALA A 382 9.70 -2.93 -3.75
C ALA A 382 9.53 -1.64 -4.56
N SER A 383 8.28 -1.22 -4.80
CA SER A 383 8.03 -0.02 -5.59
C SER A 383 8.55 1.25 -4.90
N ILE A 384 8.55 1.25 -3.55
CA ILE A 384 9.09 2.37 -2.79
C ILE A 384 10.62 2.36 -2.78
N GLY A 385 11.23 1.20 -3.01
CA GLY A 385 12.68 1.08 -3.09
C GLY A 385 13.35 0.51 -1.85
N VAL A 386 12.66 -0.33 -1.11
CA VAL A 386 13.23 -0.97 0.08
C VAL A 386 14.32 -1.95 -0.33
N PRO A 387 15.53 -1.84 0.26
CA PRO A 387 16.61 -2.76 -0.14
C PRO A 387 16.44 -4.21 0.33
N ARG A 388 15.81 -4.43 1.49
CA ARG A 388 15.72 -5.78 2.07
C ARG A 388 14.28 -6.07 2.50
N ILE A 389 13.61 -6.95 1.75
CA ILE A 389 12.19 -7.27 1.94
C ILE A 389 12.07 -8.74 2.32
N VAL A 390 11.31 -9.02 3.36
CA VAL A 390 11.02 -10.39 3.79
C VAL A 390 9.49 -10.58 3.71
N PRO A 391 9.02 -11.54 2.93
CA PRO A 391 7.57 -11.78 2.88
C PRO A 391 7.02 -12.18 4.24
N GLY A 392 6.00 -11.49 4.68
CA GLY A 392 5.31 -11.77 5.94
C GLY A 392 4.18 -12.76 5.75
N GLU A 393 3.60 -13.19 6.87
CA GLU A 393 2.59 -14.25 6.86
C GLU A 393 1.22 -13.75 6.41
N GLY A 394 0.71 -12.70 7.05
CA GLY A 394 -0.59 -12.16 6.68
C GLY A 394 -0.68 -10.69 6.97
N ILE A 395 -1.60 -10.01 6.31
CA ILE A 395 -1.71 -8.56 6.45
C ILE A 395 -1.98 -8.15 7.90
N PRO A 396 -2.95 -8.76 8.62
CA PRO A 396 -3.19 -8.36 10.01
C PRO A 396 -2.28 -9.04 11.02
N PHE A 397 -1.37 -9.90 10.57
CA PHE A 397 -0.46 -10.62 11.47
C PHE A 397 0.82 -10.95 10.71
N PRO A 398 1.65 -9.92 10.44
CA PRO A 398 2.80 -10.14 9.55
C PRO A 398 3.79 -11.18 10.09
N VAL A 399 3.86 -11.38 11.40
CA VAL A 399 4.78 -12.38 11.98
C VAL A 399 4.03 -13.38 12.86
N GLY A 400 2.82 -13.75 12.45
CA GLY A 400 2.05 -14.76 13.16
C GLY A 400 1.00 -15.37 12.26
N ASN A 401 0.27 -16.35 12.78
CA ASN A 401 -0.83 -16.98 12.05
C ASN A 401 -1.81 -17.54 13.06
N PRO A 402 -2.96 -16.87 13.26
CA PRO A 402 -3.90 -17.27 14.30
C PRO A 402 -4.57 -18.63 14.07
N SER A 403 -4.43 -19.22 12.89
CA SER A 403 -4.99 -20.54 12.63
C SER A 403 -4.07 -21.67 13.10
N LEU A 404 -2.85 -21.34 13.54
CA LEU A 404 -1.91 -22.34 14.05
C LEU A 404 -2.03 -22.43 15.57
N ASP A 405 -1.62 -23.59 16.15
CA ASP A 405 -1.50 -23.66 17.60
C ASP A 405 -0.30 -22.82 18.06
N ALA A 406 -0.22 -22.56 19.36
CA ALA A 406 0.76 -21.64 19.91
C ALA A 406 2.20 -22.05 19.60
N VAL A 407 2.50 -23.35 19.63
CA VAL A 407 3.85 -23.84 19.35
C VAL A 407 4.20 -23.64 17.90
N ALA A 408 3.30 -24.01 17.01
CA ALA A 408 3.52 -23.86 15.57
C ALA A 408 3.62 -22.39 15.18
N GLU A 409 2.79 -21.54 15.78
CA GLU A 409 2.82 -20.11 15.46
C GLU A 409 4.14 -19.49 15.92
N LYS A 410 4.63 -19.85 17.09
CA LYS A 410 5.91 -19.32 17.55
C LYS A 410 7.05 -19.80 16.67
N LYS A 411 7.00 -21.04 16.20
CA LYS A 411 7.99 -21.57 15.27
C LYS A 411 7.98 -20.79 13.95
N LEU A 412 6.79 -20.46 13.45
CA LEU A 412 6.64 -19.63 12.25
C LEU A 412 7.25 -18.24 12.48
N ARG A 413 6.89 -17.62 13.63
CA ARG A 413 7.42 -16.30 13.98
C ARG A 413 8.94 -16.30 14.03
N ARG A 414 9.49 -17.35 14.65
CA ARG A 414 10.95 -17.50 14.74
C ARG A 414 11.56 -17.59 13.36
N SER A 415 10.97 -18.35 12.45
CA SER A 415 11.53 -18.51 11.11
C SER A 415 11.53 -17.16 10.36
N LEU A 416 10.49 -16.33 10.55
CA LEU A 416 10.43 -15.02 9.89
C LEU A 416 11.49 -14.08 10.46
N VAL A 417 11.70 -14.10 11.77
CA VAL A 417 12.75 -13.27 12.38
C VAL A 417 14.13 -13.73 11.89
N LEU A 418 14.35 -15.04 11.80
CA LEU A 418 15.63 -15.55 11.29
C LEU A 418 15.85 -15.14 9.84
N LYS A 419 14.80 -15.14 9.00
CA LYS A 419 14.92 -14.65 7.63
C LYS A 419 15.28 -13.17 7.60
N ALA A 420 14.71 -12.38 8.51
CA ALA A 420 15.02 -10.96 8.59
C ALA A 420 16.48 -10.76 9.02
N LEU A 421 16.96 -11.52 10.00
CA LEU A 421 18.36 -11.44 10.41
C LEU A 421 19.27 -11.85 9.28
N GLN A 422 18.91 -12.86 8.51
CA GLN A 422 19.69 -13.27 7.34
C GLN A 422 19.73 -12.15 6.30
N ALA A 423 18.58 -11.50 6.06
CA ALA A 423 18.51 -10.44 5.05
C ALA A 423 19.42 -9.25 5.41
N ILE A 424 19.46 -8.87 6.70
CA ILE A 424 20.30 -7.75 7.09
C ILE A 424 21.77 -8.13 7.19
N SER A 425 22.08 -9.43 7.17
CA SER A 425 23.46 -9.93 7.23
C SER A 425 24.05 -10.20 5.87
N GLN A 426 23.32 -9.91 4.80
CA GLN A 426 23.74 -10.13 3.43
C GLN A 426 23.67 -8.83 2.64
N PRO A 427 24.45 -8.70 1.57
CA PRO A 427 24.29 -7.56 0.68
C PRO A 427 22.87 -7.50 0.15
N ALA A 428 22.34 -6.31 0.01
CA ALA A 428 20.97 -6.15 -0.50
C ALA A 428 20.91 -6.67 -1.95
N PRO A 429 19.80 -7.32 -2.33
CA PRO A 429 19.63 -7.70 -3.74
C PRO A 429 19.65 -6.48 -4.65
N GLY A 430 20.03 -6.70 -5.89
CA GLY A 430 20.02 -5.63 -6.87
C GLY A 430 18.61 -5.13 -7.16
N PRO A 431 18.48 -3.96 -7.81
CA PRO A 431 17.16 -3.42 -8.12
C PRO A 431 16.31 -4.42 -8.90
N GLY A 432 15.05 -4.52 -8.54
CA GLY A 432 14.10 -5.36 -9.25
C GLY A 432 13.90 -6.76 -8.71
N HIS A 433 14.55 -7.10 -7.63
CA HIS A 433 14.37 -8.43 -7.00
C HIS A 433 13.77 -8.27 -5.60
N PRO A 434 12.58 -8.86 -5.36
CA PRO A 434 12.01 -8.90 -4.01
C PRO A 434 12.78 -9.86 -3.11
#